data_9357f1cd2cd33c87ad88e46bfda4483c
#
_entry.id   9357f1cd2cd33c87ad88e46bfda4483c
#
_cell.length_a   1.000
_cell.length_b   1.000
_cell.length_c   1.000
_cell.angle_alpha   90.00
_cell.angle_beta   90.00
_cell.angle_gamma   90.00
#
_symmetry.space_group_name_H-M   'P 1'
#
loop_
_entity.id
_entity.type
_entity.pdbx_description
1 polymer ?
#
loop_
_entity_poly.entity_id
_entity_poly.type
_entity_poly.pdbx_seq_one_letter_code
_entity_poly.pdbx_strand_id
1 'polypeptide(L)'
;MAIKITFLGAGSSVFVRNVLGDCIIHPELEDLTFALYDIDAQRLEDSYLMLHAICAHYGKSVKMEKYVGVEELPQALTGANFLICAIQVGGYDPCTISDFEIPKKYGLRQTIADTLGVGGVFRALRTIPVMEMFGKMAEKYCPNAVFLNYSNPMGMLSGYMERYCNVQFVGLCHSVQVAVPKLFAGLGMEYDSRVQWKIAGINHMAWLLEVSKDGADLYPEVK
;
A
#
# COMPACT_ATOMS: atom_id res chain seq x y z
N MET A 1 -17.27 18.75 1.26
CA MET A 1 -15.95 19.27 0.80
C MET A 1 -15.42 18.24 -0.17
N ALA A 2 -15.15 18.65 -1.41
CA ALA A 2 -14.63 17.74 -2.44
C ALA A 2 -13.30 17.13 -1.98
N ILE A 3 -13.18 15.83 -2.03
CA ILE A 3 -11.95 15.09 -1.67
C ILE A 3 -11.29 14.59 -2.95
N LYS A 4 -10.06 15.04 -3.20
CA LYS A 4 -9.23 14.51 -4.29
C LYS A 4 -8.27 13.46 -3.76
N ILE A 5 -8.35 12.27 -4.29
CA ILE A 5 -7.42 11.15 -4.04
C ILE A 5 -6.57 10.93 -5.29
N THR A 6 -5.26 11.09 -5.17
CA THR A 6 -4.33 10.75 -6.24
C THR A 6 -3.72 9.38 -5.98
N PHE A 7 -3.90 8.46 -6.93
CA PHE A 7 -3.36 7.10 -6.83
C PHE A 7 -2.09 6.97 -7.68
N LEU A 8 -0.95 6.86 -7.03
CA LEU A 8 0.38 6.69 -7.64
C LEU A 8 0.66 5.20 -7.85
N GLY A 9 0.76 4.78 -9.10
CA GLY A 9 0.82 3.38 -9.50
C GLY A 9 -0.57 2.78 -9.75
N ALA A 10 -1.45 3.56 -10.39
CA ALA A 10 -2.83 3.15 -10.66
C ALA A 10 -2.97 1.99 -11.65
N GLY A 11 -1.90 1.57 -12.32
CA GLY A 11 -1.82 0.29 -13.04
C GLY A 11 -1.86 -0.95 -12.13
N SER A 12 -1.83 -0.77 -10.80
CA SER A 12 -2.02 -1.84 -9.82
C SER A 12 -3.50 -2.17 -9.62
N SER A 13 -4.09 -2.91 -10.56
CA SER A 13 -5.54 -3.16 -10.65
C SER A 13 -6.15 -3.71 -9.35
N VAL A 14 -5.46 -4.59 -8.64
CA VAL A 14 -5.95 -5.16 -7.36
C VAL A 14 -6.07 -4.10 -6.26
N PHE A 15 -5.03 -3.27 -6.08
CA PHE A 15 -5.07 -2.20 -5.08
C PHE A 15 -6.06 -1.11 -5.45
N VAL A 16 -6.09 -0.69 -6.71
CA VAL A 16 -7.06 0.29 -7.22
C VAL A 16 -8.48 -0.20 -6.97
N ARG A 17 -8.79 -1.46 -7.35
CA ARG A 17 -10.11 -2.05 -7.15
C ARG A 17 -10.52 -2.05 -5.69
N ASN A 18 -9.64 -2.53 -4.81
CA ASN A 18 -9.99 -2.70 -3.41
C ASN A 18 -10.10 -1.35 -2.70
N VAL A 19 -9.08 -0.49 -2.82
CA VAL A 19 -9.03 0.77 -2.05
C VAL A 19 -9.99 1.81 -2.62
N LEU A 20 -9.94 2.08 -3.93
CA LEU A 20 -10.84 3.07 -4.53
C LEU A 20 -12.26 2.53 -4.69
N GLY A 21 -12.43 1.22 -4.88
CA GLY A 21 -13.72 0.57 -4.84
C GLY A 21 -14.43 0.75 -3.50
N ASP A 22 -13.72 0.53 -2.38
CA ASP A 22 -14.25 0.78 -1.04
C ASP A 22 -14.61 2.26 -0.85
N CYS A 23 -13.78 3.19 -1.35
CA CYS A 23 -14.10 4.62 -1.32
C CYS A 23 -15.39 4.96 -2.09
N ILE A 24 -15.62 4.34 -3.25
CA ILE A 24 -16.83 4.55 -4.07
C ILE A 24 -18.11 4.17 -3.31
N ILE A 25 -18.07 3.07 -2.59
CA ILE A 25 -19.27 2.54 -1.89
C ILE A 25 -19.45 3.10 -0.48
N HIS A 26 -18.42 3.75 0.09
CA HIS A 26 -18.49 4.28 1.45
C HIS A 26 -19.51 5.42 1.56
N PRO A 27 -20.48 5.33 2.47
CA PRO A 27 -21.61 6.27 2.52
C PRO A 27 -21.23 7.72 2.87
N GLU A 28 -20.10 7.92 3.55
CA GLU A 28 -19.62 9.24 3.97
C GLU A 28 -18.75 9.95 2.92
N LEU A 29 -18.38 9.24 1.83
CA LEU A 29 -17.51 9.74 0.77
C LEU A 29 -18.33 10.06 -0.49
N GLU A 30 -19.06 11.19 -0.48
CA GLU A 30 -19.99 11.53 -1.55
C GLU A 30 -19.38 12.36 -2.70
N ASP A 31 -18.43 13.26 -2.40
CA ASP A 31 -17.85 14.20 -3.36
C ASP A 31 -16.37 13.87 -3.60
N LEU A 32 -16.15 12.82 -4.40
CA LEU A 32 -14.83 12.27 -4.70
C LEU A 32 -14.34 12.67 -6.10
N THR A 33 -13.06 12.95 -6.18
CA THR A 33 -12.31 13.01 -7.45
C THR A 33 -11.11 12.07 -7.34
N PHE A 34 -10.96 11.15 -8.30
CA PHE A 34 -9.79 10.29 -8.42
C PHE A 34 -8.88 10.80 -9.53
N ALA A 35 -7.61 11.07 -9.17
CA ALA A 35 -6.52 11.30 -10.11
C ALA A 35 -5.70 10.01 -10.20
N LEU A 36 -5.85 9.27 -11.28
CA LEU A 36 -5.17 8.00 -11.50
C LEU A 36 -3.86 8.26 -12.25
N TYR A 37 -2.73 7.94 -11.63
CA TYR A 37 -1.41 8.16 -12.22
C TYR A 37 -0.64 6.84 -12.37
N ASP A 38 -0.08 6.61 -13.55
CA ASP A 38 0.84 5.49 -13.81
C ASP A 38 1.83 5.86 -14.92
N ILE A 39 2.91 5.09 -15.06
CA ILE A 39 3.85 5.18 -16.18
C ILE A 39 3.41 4.33 -17.37
N ASP A 40 2.50 3.38 -17.16
CA ASP A 40 1.95 2.46 -18.17
C ASP A 40 0.51 2.86 -18.51
N ALA A 41 0.34 3.44 -19.69
CA ALA A 41 -0.95 3.94 -20.16
C ALA A 41 -2.01 2.84 -20.31
N GLN A 42 -1.61 1.63 -20.72
CA GLN A 42 -2.57 0.53 -20.92
C GLN A 42 -3.09 0.01 -19.57
N ARG A 43 -2.20 -0.22 -18.62
CA ARG A 43 -2.59 -0.65 -17.26
C ARG A 43 -3.43 0.40 -16.54
N LEU A 44 -3.12 1.68 -16.78
CA LEU A 44 -3.92 2.79 -16.26
C LEU A 44 -5.33 2.77 -16.85
N GLU A 45 -5.46 2.55 -18.16
CA GLU A 45 -6.76 2.44 -18.84
C GLU A 45 -7.60 1.28 -18.31
N ASP A 46 -6.98 0.10 -18.11
CA ASP A 46 -7.66 -1.07 -17.55
C ASP A 46 -8.25 -0.78 -16.16
N SER A 47 -7.48 -0.10 -15.31
CA SER A 47 -7.93 0.31 -13.97
C SER A 47 -9.04 1.36 -14.03
N TYR A 48 -8.94 2.31 -14.94
CA TYR A 48 -9.95 3.34 -15.17
C TYR A 48 -11.30 2.71 -15.59
N LEU A 49 -11.28 1.81 -16.57
CA LEU A 49 -12.48 1.10 -17.04
C LEU A 49 -13.10 0.24 -15.93
N MET A 50 -12.27 -0.43 -15.14
CA MET A 50 -12.70 -1.22 -14.00
C MET A 50 -13.42 -0.37 -12.95
N LEU A 51 -12.89 0.80 -12.58
CA LEU A 51 -13.55 1.71 -11.64
C LEU A 51 -14.86 2.26 -12.19
N HIS A 52 -14.94 2.56 -13.48
CA HIS A 52 -16.20 2.94 -14.14
C HIS A 52 -17.25 1.83 -14.05
N ALA A 53 -16.84 0.57 -14.24
CA ALA A 53 -17.75 -0.57 -14.09
C ALA A 53 -18.25 -0.72 -12.63
N ILE A 54 -17.39 -0.48 -11.64
CA ILE A 54 -17.77 -0.46 -10.23
C ILE A 54 -18.79 0.66 -9.96
N CYS A 55 -18.51 1.88 -10.43
CA CYS A 55 -19.45 3.00 -10.31
C CYS A 55 -20.82 2.68 -10.91
N ALA A 56 -20.85 2.12 -12.12
CA ALA A 56 -22.08 1.74 -12.79
C ALA A 56 -22.85 0.66 -12.01
N HIS A 57 -22.16 -0.35 -11.48
CA HIS A 57 -22.75 -1.42 -10.69
C HIS A 57 -23.46 -0.92 -9.42
N TYR A 58 -22.84 0.05 -8.74
CA TYR A 58 -23.38 0.61 -7.49
C TYR A 58 -24.22 1.89 -7.69
N GLY A 59 -24.48 2.31 -8.94
CA GLY A 59 -25.23 3.53 -9.24
C GLY A 59 -24.55 4.80 -8.71
N LYS A 60 -23.22 4.81 -8.61
CA LYS A 60 -22.40 5.92 -8.13
C LYS A 60 -21.79 6.68 -9.30
N SER A 61 -21.44 7.96 -9.05
CA SER A 61 -20.72 8.79 -10.01
C SER A 61 -19.53 9.43 -9.29
N VAL A 62 -18.33 9.17 -9.79
CA VAL A 62 -17.08 9.75 -9.27
C VAL A 62 -16.33 10.38 -10.45
N LYS A 63 -15.84 11.59 -10.25
CA LYS A 63 -14.97 12.22 -11.25
C LYS A 63 -13.62 11.50 -11.28
N MET A 64 -13.20 11.05 -12.47
CA MET A 64 -11.93 10.34 -12.65
C MET A 64 -11.09 11.00 -13.72
N GLU A 65 -9.82 11.23 -13.42
CA GLU A 65 -8.82 11.83 -14.30
C GLU A 65 -7.66 10.87 -14.46
N LYS A 66 -7.07 10.78 -15.65
CA LYS A 66 -5.91 9.92 -15.95
C LYS A 66 -4.69 10.77 -16.23
N TYR A 67 -3.54 10.34 -15.71
CA TYR A 67 -2.25 11.02 -15.89
C TYR A 67 -1.16 9.98 -16.15
N VAL A 68 -0.41 10.16 -17.24
CA VAL A 68 0.60 9.19 -17.68
C VAL A 68 1.99 9.83 -17.71
N GLY A 69 2.94 9.15 -17.05
CA GLY A 69 4.34 9.56 -17.09
C GLY A 69 4.68 10.77 -16.21
N VAL A 70 5.98 11.03 -16.09
CA VAL A 70 6.51 12.01 -15.12
C VAL A 70 6.06 13.43 -15.42
N GLU A 71 5.83 13.76 -16.69
CA GLU A 71 5.43 15.11 -17.12
C GLU A 71 4.05 15.51 -16.62
N GLU A 72 3.14 14.53 -16.41
CA GLU A 72 1.78 14.78 -15.94
C GLU A 72 1.63 14.63 -14.40
N LEU A 73 2.69 14.20 -13.71
CA LEU A 73 2.69 14.04 -12.25
C LEU A 73 2.30 15.33 -11.50
N PRO A 74 2.77 16.53 -11.87
CA PRO A 74 2.36 17.78 -11.22
C PRO A 74 0.85 18.00 -11.24
N GLN A 75 0.20 17.73 -12.38
CA GLN A 75 -1.25 17.90 -12.54
C GLN A 75 -2.00 16.86 -11.71
N ALA A 76 -1.52 15.60 -11.68
CA ALA A 76 -2.10 14.55 -10.84
C ALA A 76 -2.09 14.93 -9.35
N LEU A 77 -0.99 15.51 -8.86
CA LEU A 77 -0.82 15.88 -7.46
C LEU A 77 -1.56 17.16 -7.05
N THR A 78 -1.71 18.11 -7.97
CA THR A 78 -2.27 19.44 -7.65
C THR A 78 -3.64 19.32 -6.98
N GLY A 79 -3.74 19.86 -5.76
CA GLY A 79 -4.99 19.88 -4.98
C GLY A 79 -5.39 18.54 -4.37
N ALA A 80 -4.53 17.53 -4.35
CA ALA A 80 -4.81 16.26 -3.68
C ALA A 80 -4.90 16.43 -2.17
N ASN A 81 -5.88 15.75 -1.55
CA ASN A 81 -6.01 15.63 -0.10
C ASN A 81 -5.32 14.36 0.40
N PHE A 82 -5.33 13.31 -0.43
CA PHE A 82 -4.70 12.04 -0.13
C PHE A 82 -3.90 11.56 -1.34
N LEU A 83 -2.70 11.05 -1.07
CA LEU A 83 -1.90 10.32 -2.04
C LEU A 83 -1.89 8.85 -1.62
N ILE A 84 -2.22 7.94 -2.52
CA ILE A 84 -2.12 6.50 -2.28
C ILE A 84 -1.04 5.97 -3.22
N CYS A 85 -0.02 5.32 -2.67
CA CYS A 85 1.10 4.80 -3.45
C CYS A 85 1.14 3.27 -3.41
N ALA A 86 1.08 2.65 -4.60
CA ALA A 86 1.18 1.20 -4.76
C ALA A 86 2.01 0.87 -6.01
N ILE A 87 3.29 1.26 -5.99
CA ILE A 87 4.23 1.05 -7.10
C ILE A 87 5.13 -0.17 -6.88
N GLN A 88 5.63 -0.72 -7.97
CA GLN A 88 6.67 -1.74 -7.98
C GLN A 88 7.73 -1.37 -9.03
N VAL A 89 8.79 -0.70 -8.59
CA VAL A 89 9.89 -0.28 -9.47
C VAL A 89 10.67 -1.49 -9.96
N GLY A 90 10.83 -1.60 -11.28
CA GLY A 90 11.53 -2.70 -11.93
C GLY A 90 10.69 -3.97 -12.17
N GLY A 91 9.43 -3.97 -11.76
CA GLY A 91 8.50 -5.07 -11.99
C GLY A 91 8.85 -6.37 -11.26
N TYR A 92 8.08 -7.42 -11.54
CA TYR A 92 8.35 -8.76 -11.02
C TYR A 92 9.55 -9.37 -11.74
N ASP A 93 9.52 -9.42 -13.07
CA ASP A 93 10.62 -9.80 -13.94
C ASP A 93 11.20 -8.53 -14.58
N PRO A 94 12.52 -8.27 -14.49
CA PRO A 94 13.56 -9.12 -13.89
C PRO A 94 13.86 -8.83 -12.41
N CYS A 95 13.36 -7.73 -11.84
CA CYS A 95 13.92 -7.17 -10.61
C CYS A 95 13.57 -7.96 -9.36
N THR A 96 12.29 -8.32 -9.15
CA THR A 96 11.91 -9.14 -7.99
C THR A 96 12.55 -10.53 -8.06
N ILE A 97 12.61 -11.14 -9.24
CA ILE A 97 13.33 -12.42 -9.44
C ILE A 97 14.79 -12.28 -9.01
N SER A 98 15.47 -11.21 -9.43
CA SER A 98 16.88 -10.96 -9.06
C SER A 98 17.04 -10.75 -7.56
N ASP A 99 16.09 -10.09 -6.90
CA ASP A 99 16.10 -9.84 -5.45
C ASP A 99 16.04 -11.18 -4.65
N PHE A 100 15.50 -12.25 -5.22
CA PHE A 100 15.51 -13.59 -4.65
C PHE A 100 16.74 -14.42 -5.06
N GLU A 101 17.04 -14.45 -6.34
CA GLU A 101 18.05 -15.37 -6.88
C GLU A 101 19.49 -14.94 -6.53
N ILE A 102 19.76 -13.64 -6.38
CA ILE A 102 21.10 -13.17 -5.98
C ILE A 102 21.44 -13.62 -4.56
N PRO A 103 20.62 -13.33 -3.53
CA PRO A 103 20.90 -13.79 -2.16
C PRO A 103 21.01 -15.32 -2.05
N LYS A 104 20.20 -16.04 -2.81
CA LYS A 104 20.22 -17.52 -2.84
C LYS A 104 21.58 -18.10 -3.26
N LYS A 105 22.30 -17.43 -4.18
CA LYS A 105 23.66 -17.83 -4.56
C LYS A 105 24.68 -17.78 -3.42
N TYR A 106 24.35 -16.99 -2.38
CA TYR A 106 25.17 -16.86 -1.15
C TYR A 106 24.59 -17.66 0.02
N GLY A 107 23.69 -18.60 -0.24
CA GLY A 107 23.11 -19.47 0.78
C GLY A 107 22.02 -18.81 1.63
N LEU A 108 21.55 -17.62 1.27
CA LEU A 108 20.47 -16.92 2.00
C LEU A 108 19.11 -17.38 1.48
N ARG A 109 18.33 -17.97 2.38
CA ARG A 109 16.94 -18.35 2.12
C ARG A 109 16.03 -17.19 2.53
N GLN A 110 15.37 -16.59 1.56
CA GLN A 110 14.42 -15.51 1.81
C GLN A 110 13.00 -15.99 1.56
N THR A 111 12.05 -15.67 2.45
CA THR A 111 10.64 -16.02 2.32
C THR A 111 9.79 -14.81 1.94
N ILE A 112 10.12 -13.62 2.48
CA ILE A 112 9.54 -12.34 2.12
C ILE A 112 10.68 -11.41 1.68
N ALA A 113 11.41 -11.84 0.68
CA ALA A 113 12.68 -11.26 0.27
C ALA A 113 12.61 -9.81 -0.20
N ASP A 114 11.47 -9.40 -0.70
CA ASP A 114 11.25 -8.06 -1.20
C ASP A 114 11.04 -7.01 -0.11
N THR A 115 11.05 -7.39 1.17
CA THR A 115 10.79 -6.47 2.30
C THR A 115 11.81 -6.53 3.43
N LEU A 116 12.53 -7.64 3.58
CA LEU A 116 13.53 -7.86 4.61
C LEU A 116 14.79 -8.50 4.02
N GLY A 117 15.89 -8.36 4.71
CA GLY A 117 17.17 -8.92 4.27
C GLY A 117 17.72 -8.23 3.02
N VAL A 118 18.63 -8.94 2.33
CA VAL A 118 19.41 -8.38 1.21
C VAL A 118 18.52 -8.03 0.00
N GLY A 119 17.56 -8.90 -0.34
CA GLY A 119 16.63 -8.64 -1.44
C GLY A 119 15.75 -7.41 -1.16
N GLY A 120 15.32 -7.23 0.10
CA GLY A 120 14.61 -6.03 0.52
C GLY A 120 15.45 -4.76 0.38
N VAL A 121 16.74 -4.84 0.71
CA VAL A 121 17.68 -3.71 0.51
C VAL A 121 17.79 -3.37 -0.97
N PHE A 122 17.95 -4.36 -1.87
CA PHE A 122 18.02 -4.12 -3.31
C PHE A 122 16.75 -3.41 -3.81
N ARG A 123 15.59 -3.91 -3.40
CA ARG A 123 14.31 -3.31 -3.77
C ARG A 123 14.14 -1.89 -3.20
N ALA A 124 14.55 -1.65 -1.94
CA ALA A 124 14.52 -0.32 -1.33
C ALA A 124 15.39 0.67 -2.11
N LEU A 125 16.65 0.33 -2.38
CA LEU A 125 17.58 1.18 -3.12
C LEU A 125 17.07 1.53 -4.51
N ARG A 126 16.35 0.63 -5.17
CA ARG A 126 15.74 0.86 -6.48
C ARG A 126 14.48 1.73 -6.39
N THR A 127 13.71 1.62 -5.30
CA THR A 127 12.41 2.29 -5.14
C THR A 127 12.55 3.69 -4.53
N ILE A 128 13.51 3.91 -3.64
CA ILE A 128 13.75 5.19 -2.94
C ILE A 128 13.81 6.39 -3.89
N PRO A 129 14.56 6.38 -5.02
CA PRO A 129 14.62 7.54 -5.92
C PRO A 129 13.25 7.95 -6.48
N VAL A 130 12.37 6.99 -6.75
CA VAL A 130 11.01 7.25 -7.23
C VAL A 130 10.14 7.79 -6.09
N MET A 131 10.25 7.23 -4.89
CA MET A 131 9.54 7.72 -3.70
C MET A 131 9.98 9.15 -3.33
N GLU A 132 11.27 9.44 -3.41
CA GLU A 132 11.81 10.78 -3.18
C GLU A 132 11.24 11.78 -4.18
N MET A 133 11.22 11.43 -5.47
CA MET A 133 10.60 12.26 -6.50
C MET A 133 9.12 12.54 -6.16
N PHE A 134 8.34 11.53 -5.79
CA PHE A 134 6.95 11.72 -5.38
C PHE A 134 6.84 12.61 -4.14
N GLY A 135 7.69 12.41 -3.13
CA GLY A 135 7.71 13.23 -1.92
C GLY A 135 8.01 14.70 -2.22
N LYS A 136 9.07 14.97 -2.98
CA LYS A 136 9.45 16.34 -3.37
C LYS A 136 8.40 17.03 -4.23
N MET A 137 7.75 16.29 -5.12
CA MET A 137 6.63 16.81 -5.89
C MET A 137 5.40 17.07 -5.00
N ALA A 138 5.11 16.19 -4.04
CA ALA A 138 4.02 16.39 -3.09
C ALA A 138 4.23 17.63 -2.22
N GLU A 139 5.44 17.86 -1.72
CA GLU A 139 5.81 19.10 -0.99
C GLU A 139 5.44 20.36 -1.77
N LYS A 140 5.56 20.33 -3.09
CA LYS A 140 5.31 21.48 -3.97
C LYS A 140 3.85 21.62 -4.38
N TYR A 141 3.18 20.52 -4.74
CA TYR A 141 1.87 20.56 -5.40
C TYR A 141 0.69 20.22 -4.49
N CYS A 142 0.94 19.52 -3.38
CA CYS A 142 -0.08 19.16 -2.38
C CYS A 142 0.52 19.04 -0.96
N PRO A 143 1.12 20.13 -0.40
CA PRO A 143 1.89 20.07 0.85
C PRO A 143 1.11 19.61 2.09
N ASN A 144 -0.21 19.69 2.03
CA ASN A 144 -1.10 19.29 3.14
C ASN A 144 -1.71 17.89 2.93
N ALA A 145 -1.34 17.19 1.86
CA ALA A 145 -1.87 15.85 1.59
C ALA A 145 -1.29 14.82 2.55
N VAL A 146 -2.10 13.83 2.92
CA VAL A 146 -1.62 12.64 3.62
C VAL A 146 -1.16 11.62 2.59
N PHE A 147 0.09 11.18 2.70
CA PHE A 147 0.71 10.20 1.81
C PHE A 147 0.59 8.79 2.40
N LEU A 148 -0.30 7.98 1.87
CA LEU A 148 -0.59 6.60 2.27
C LEU A 148 0.19 5.63 1.39
N ASN A 149 1.15 4.90 1.96
CA ASN A 149 2.04 4.03 1.19
C ASN A 149 1.77 2.54 1.41
N TYR A 150 1.43 1.84 0.34
CA TYR A 150 1.35 0.38 0.26
C TYR A 150 2.58 -0.26 -0.38
N SER A 151 3.49 0.56 -0.95
CA SER A 151 4.69 0.04 -1.63
C SER A 151 5.67 -0.56 -0.62
N ASN A 152 6.36 -1.61 -1.05
CA ASN A 152 7.36 -2.30 -0.25
C ASN A 152 8.79 -2.05 -0.78
N PRO A 153 9.79 -2.16 0.11
CA PRO A 153 9.79 -2.49 1.56
C PRO A 153 9.28 -1.34 2.44
N MET A 154 8.10 -1.49 3.01
CA MET A 154 7.38 -0.40 3.69
C MET A 154 8.21 0.24 4.82
N GLY A 155 8.84 -0.57 5.67
CA GLY A 155 9.64 -0.04 6.78
C GLY A 155 10.84 0.82 6.33
N MET A 156 11.54 0.40 5.26
CA MET A 156 12.68 1.15 4.71
C MET A 156 12.21 2.42 3.99
N LEU A 157 11.14 2.33 3.20
CA LEU A 157 10.59 3.47 2.47
C LEU A 157 10.01 4.52 3.43
N SER A 158 9.28 4.09 4.48
CA SER A 158 8.75 5.00 5.50
C SER A 158 9.86 5.74 6.23
N GLY A 159 10.90 5.02 6.67
CA GLY A 159 12.03 5.63 7.36
C GLY A 159 12.81 6.61 6.47
N TYR A 160 12.88 6.37 5.16
CA TYR A 160 13.46 7.31 4.20
C TYR A 160 12.59 8.56 4.05
N MET A 161 11.31 8.37 3.77
CA MET A 161 10.37 9.47 3.51
C MET A 161 10.22 10.39 4.72
N GLU A 162 10.11 9.84 5.92
CA GLU A 162 10.03 10.61 7.17
C GLU A 162 11.29 11.45 7.42
N ARG A 163 12.46 10.95 7.03
CA ARG A 163 13.74 11.62 7.27
C ARG A 163 14.07 12.68 6.22
N TYR A 164 13.71 12.46 4.95
CA TYR A 164 14.20 13.26 3.83
C TYR A 164 13.12 14.04 3.07
N CYS A 165 11.83 13.76 3.34
CA CYS A 165 10.71 14.47 2.73
C CYS A 165 9.82 15.11 3.79
N ASN A 166 9.36 16.33 3.51
CA ASN A 166 8.45 17.05 4.41
C ASN A 166 6.98 16.82 3.99
N VAL A 167 6.54 15.56 4.11
CA VAL A 167 5.18 15.11 3.81
C VAL A 167 4.59 14.36 4.98
N GLN A 168 3.26 14.41 5.16
CA GLN A 168 2.58 13.57 6.15
C GLN A 168 2.53 12.13 5.62
N PHE A 169 3.53 11.33 5.95
CA PHE A 169 3.71 9.98 5.39
C PHE A 169 3.24 8.90 6.37
N VAL A 170 2.46 7.94 5.85
CA VAL A 170 1.98 6.77 6.61
C VAL A 170 2.22 5.50 5.81
N GLY A 171 3.03 4.60 6.34
CA GLY A 171 3.19 3.24 5.79
C GLY A 171 2.03 2.34 6.23
N LEU A 172 1.41 1.65 5.29
CA LEU A 172 0.27 0.76 5.50
C LEU A 172 0.61 -0.69 5.21
N CYS A 173 0.10 -1.60 6.05
CA CYS A 173 0.23 -3.04 5.86
C CYS A 173 -1.01 -3.77 6.40
N HIS A 174 -1.40 -4.85 5.74
CA HIS A 174 -2.54 -5.70 6.16
C HIS A 174 -2.16 -6.68 7.26
N SER A 175 -0.86 -6.96 7.47
CA SER A 175 -0.40 -8.10 8.27
C SER A 175 -0.94 -8.08 9.70
N VAL A 176 -1.00 -6.92 10.35
CA VAL A 176 -1.48 -6.82 11.72
C VAL A 176 -2.96 -7.20 11.84
N GLN A 177 -3.81 -6.69 10.93
CA GLN A 177 -5.25 -6.95 10.97
C GLN A 177 -5.62 -8.39 10.59
N VAL A 178 -4.82 -9.04 9.71
CA VAL A 178 -5.15 -10.37 9.19
C VAL A 178 -4.39 -11.49 9.88
N ALA A 179 -3.32 -11.21 10.62
CA ALA A 179 -2.46 -12.23 11.21
C ALA A 179 -3.21 -13.10 12.22
N VAL A 180 -3.89 -12.50 13.19
CA VAL A 180 -4.59 -13.25 14.24
C VAL A 180 -5.80 -14.00 13.69
N PRO A 181 -6.71 -13.39 12.89
CA PRO A 181 -7.78 -14.14 12.24
C PRO A 181 -7.29 -15.35 11.43
N LYS A 182 -6.20 -15.19 10.65
CA LYS A 182 -5.61 -16.29 9.89
C LYS A 182 -4.98 -17.36 10.76
N LEU A 183 -4.33 -16.97 11.86
CA LEU A 183 -3.76 -17.89 12.83
C LEU A 183 -4.86 -18.76 13.45
N PHE A 184 -5.94 -18.14 13.92
CA PHE A 184 -7.09 -18.84 14.50
C PHE A 184 -7.73 -19.81 13.49
N ALA A 185 -7.94 -19.35 12.25
CA ALA A 185 -8.46 -20.20 11.18
C ALA A 185 -7.53 -21.39 10.91
N GLY A 186 -6.22 -21.21 10.90
CA GLY A 186 -5.22 -22.25 10.70
C GLY A 186 -5.17 -23.28 11.84
N LEU A 187 -5.49 -22.86 13.07
CA LEU A 187 -5.55 -23.69 14.25
C LEU A 187 -6.94 -24.32 14.48
N GLY A 188 -7.94 -24.00 13.66
CA GLY A 188 -9.32 -24.42 13.86
C GLY A 188 -10.00 -23.76 15.06
N MET A 189 -9.47 -22.63 15.53
CA MET A 189 -10.04 -21.86 16.64
C MET A 189 -11.07 -20.84 16.14
N GLU A 190 -12.12 -20.62 16.95
CA GLU A 190 -13.13 -19.61 16.64
C GLU A 190 -12.58 -18.19 16.86
N TYR A 191 -12.70 -17.33 15.84
CA TYR A 191 -12.34 -15.91 15.90
C TYR A 191 -13.59 -15.03 15.82
N ASP A 192 -13.74 -14.12 16.79
CA ASP A 192 -14.78 -13.09 16.78
C ASP A 192 -14.25 -11.74 17.34
N SER A 193 -15.09 -10.72 17.38
CA SER A 193 -14.74 -9.36 17.80
C SER A 193 -14.29 -9.19 19.25
N ARG A 194 -14.43 -10.21 20.09
CA ARG A 194 -14.00 -10.21 21.50
C ARG A 194 -12.53 -10.62 21.64
N VAL A 195 -11.94 -11.18 20.57
CA VAL A 195 -10.52 -11.51 20.57
C VAL A 195 -9.69 -10.23 20.52
N GLN A 196 -8.85 -10.04 21.52
CA GLN A 196 -7.92 -8.94 21.65
C GLN A 196 -6.49 -9.43 21.50
N TRP A 197 -5.63 -8.63 20.89
CA TRP A 197 -4.21 -8.99 20.73
C TRP A 197 -3.30 -7.77 20.77
N LYS A 198 -2.00 -8.02 21.05
CA LYS A 198 -0.93 -7.05 20.90
C LYS A 198 0.14 -7.62 19.99
N ILE A 199 0.53 -6.84 18.99
CA ILE A 199 1.59 -7.15 18.06
C ILE A 199 2.60 -6.00 18.08
N ALA A 200 3.89 -6.31 18.16
CA ALA A 200 4.96 -5.33 18.09
C ALA A 200 6.15 -5.84 17.27
N GLY A 201 6.80 -4.91 16.57
CA GLY A 201 7.94 -5.18 15.71
C GLY A 201 7.98 -4.20 14.54
N ILE A 202 8.75 -4.53 13.52
CA ILE A 202 8.78 -3.79 12.24
C ILE A 202 7.89 -4.49 11.20
N ASN A 203 7.58 -3.79 10.12
CA ASN A 203 6.80 -4.34 9.01
C ASN A 203 7.37 -5.69 8.55
N HIS A 204 6.51 -6.70 8.46
CA HIS A 204 6.79 -8.10 8.12
C HIS A 204 7.72 -8.86 9.09
N MET A 205 8.17 -8.23 10.15
CA MET A 205 8.89 -8.89 11.26
C MET A 205 8.35 -8.35 12.58
N ALA A 206 7.21 -8.87 12.99
CA ALA A 206 6.53 -8.51 14.22
C ALA A 206 6.17 -9.77 15.03
N TRP A 207 5.98 -9.59 16.32
CA TRP A 207 5.69 -10.64 17.27
C TRP A 207 4.29 -10.47 17.82
N LEU A 208 3.51 -11.55 17.87
CA LEU A 208 2.29 -11.60 18.65
C LEU A 208 2.70 -11.71 20.12
N LEU A 209 2.46 -10.67 20.89
CA LEU A 209 2.87 -10.59 22.29
C LEU A 209 1.78 -11.08 23.23
N GLU A 210 0.54 -10.75 22.93
CA GLU A 210 -0.62 -11.14 23.73
C GLU A 210 -1.79 -11.51 22.81
N VAL A 211 -2.57 -12.50 23.21
CA VAL A 211 -3.85 -12.83 22.61
C VAL A 211 -4.80 -13.32 23.70
N SER A 212 -6.01 -12.73 23.76
CA SER A 212 -6.99 -13.06 24.79
C SER A 212 -8.41 -12.96 24.26
N LYS A 213 -9.36 -13.63 24.93
CA LYS A 213 -10.80 -13.53 24.66
C LYS A 213 -11.54 -13.45 26.00
N ASP A 214 -12.38 -12.43 26.17
CA ASP A 214 -13.15 -12.20 27.41
C ASP A 214 -12.25 -12.19 28.68
N GLY A 215 -11.01 -11.70 28.57
CA GLY A 215 -10.03 -11.65 29.65
C GLY A 215 -9.25 -12.95 29.90
N ALA A 216 -9.59 -14.04 29.23
CA ALA A 216 -8.82 -15.29 29.29
C ALA A 216 -7.63 -15.24 28.33
N ASP A 217 -6.45 -15.61 28.79
CA ASP A 217 -5.24 -15.73 27.97
C ASP A 217 -5.35 -16.97 27.06
N LEU A 218 -5.28 -16.74 25.74
CA LEU A 218 -5.31 -17.81 24.73
C LEU A 218 -3.91 -18.15 24.20
N TYR A 219 -2.87 -17.49 24.68
CA TYR A 219 -1.52 -17.71 24.18
C TYR A 219 -1.01 -19.15 24.36
N PRO A 220 -1.35 -19.87 25.47
CA PRO A 220 -0.98 -21.29 25.64
C PRO A 220 -1.60 -22.21 24.58
N GLU A 221 -2.81 -21.89 24.07
CA GLU A 221 -3.51 -22.69 23.05
C GLU A 221 -2.99 -22.37 21.62
N VAL A 222 -2.45 -21.18 21.42
CA VAL A 222 -1.90 -20.71 20.13
C VAL A 222 -0.46 -21.19 19.93
N LYS A 223 0.30 -21.46 21.00
CA LYS A 223 1.71 -21.86 20.98
C LYS A 223 1.91 -23.34 20.69
#